data_43c762d96c573f5194b05e9a0f2b7fd0
#
_entry.id   43c762d96c573f5194b05e9a0f2b7fd0
#
_cell.length_a   1.000
_cell.length_b   1.000
_cell.length_c   1.000
_cell.angle_alpha   90.00
_cell.angle_beta   90.00
_cell.angle_gamma   90.00
#
_symmetry.space_group_name_H-M   'P 1'
#
loop_
_entity.id
_entity.type
_entity.pdbx_description
1 polymer ?
#
loop_
_entity_poly.entity_id
_entity_poly.type
_entity_poly.pdbx_seq_one_letter_code
_entity_poly.pdbx_strand_id
1 'polypeptide(L)'
;MTETILKMQKKVKRYLDKDRYDHTIGVMHTAGCLAMRYGANLEQALTAGLLHDCAKCVPADEKIKLCEKNHIEISDAEYKNPGLLHAKLGAFFARKKYGIENEEILRSIESHT
;
A
#
# COMPACT_ATOMS: atom_id res chain seq x y z
N MET A 1 -17.34 7.06 -5.41
CA MET A 1 -16.51 5.90 -5.04
C MET A 1 -17.38 4.75 -4.60
N THR A 2 -16.90 3.53 -4.79
CA THR A 2 -17.64 2.36 -4.33
C THR A 2 -17.62 2.26 -2.80
N GLU A 3 -18.60 1.55 -2.25
CA GLU A 3 -18.66 1.29 -0.82
C GLU A 3 -17.40 0.57 -0.31
N THR A 4 -16.84 -0.33 -1.12
CA THR A 4 -15.61 -1.06 -0.77
C THR A 4 -14.42 -0.09 -0.58
N ILE A 5 -14.25 0.88 -1.47
CA ILE A 5 -13.19 1.88 -1.36
C ILE A 5 -13.37 2.74 -0.13
N LEU A 6 -14.61 3.16 0.17
CA LEU A 6 -14.89 3.95 1.37
C LEU A 6 -14.56 3.18 2.66
N LYS A 7 -14.86 1.89 2.70
CA LYS A 7 -14.49 1.03 3.84
C LYS A 7 -12.98 0.91 4.01
N MET A 8 -12.26 0.74 2.89
CA MET A 8 -10.80 0.67 2.92
C MET A 8 -10.18 1.99 3.38
N GLN A 9 -10.74 3.13 2.97
CA GLN A 9 -10.27 4.44 3.44
C GLN A 9 -10.34 4.55 4.97
N LYS A 10 -11.45 4.15 5.55
CA LYS A 10 -11.63 4.16 7.01
C LYS A 10 -10.60 3.27 7.72
N LYS A 11 -10.33 2.11 7.14
CA LYS A 11 -9.38 1.16 7.71
C LYS A 11 -7.95 1.67 7.61
N VAL A 12 -7.54 2.19 6.45
CA VAL A 12 -6.22 2.77 6.23
C VAL A 12 -5.96 3.93 7.20
N LYS A 13 -6.97 4.76 7.43
CA LYS A 13 -6.86 5.91 8.33
C LYS A 13 -6.42 5.51 9.75
N ARG A 14 -6.78 4.30 10.19
CA ARG A 14 -6.40 3.81 11.53
C ARG A 14 -4.92 3.49 11.67
N TYR A 15 -4.24 3.18 10.56
CA TYR A 15 -2.85 2.71 10.55
C TYR A 15 -1.84 3.77 10.13
N LEU A 16 -2.31 4.94 9.67
CA LEU A 16 -1.44 6.02 9.22
C LEU A 16 -1.62 7.25 10.10
N ASP A 17 -0.53 8.01 10.29
CA ASP A 17 -0.66 9.33 10.89
C ASP A 17 -1.39 10.27 9.92
N LYS A 18 -1.78 11.44 10.41
CA LYS A 18 -2.60 12.38 9.65
C LYS A 18 -1.91 12.81 8.34
N ASP A 19 -0.65 13.17 8.41
CA ASP A 19 0.08 13.66 7.23
C ASP A 19 0.21 12.56 6.18
N ARG A 20 0.53 11.34 6.60
CA ARG A 20 0.65 10.21 5.69
C ARG A 20 -0.71 9.83 5.10
N TYR A 21 -1.77 9.90 5.89
CA TYR A 21 -3.12 9.64 5.39
C TYR A 21 -3.53 10.68 4.34
N ASP A 22 -3.30 11.97 4.62
CA ASP A 22 -3.61 13.05 3.68
C ASP A 22 -2.85 12.87 2.37
N HIS A 23 -1.55 12.51 2.44
CA HIS A 23 -0.74 12.17 1.27
C HIS A 23 -1.36 11.00 0.49
N THR A 24 -1.76 9.95 1.19
CA THR A 24 -2.34 8.74 0.59
C THR A 24 -3.64 9.06 -0.15
N ILE A 25 -4.51 9.88 0.42
CA ILE A 25 -5.75 10.29 -0.25
C ILE A 25 -5.44 11.10 -1.51
N GLY A 26 -4.45 11.98 -1.45
CA GLY A 26 -3.99 12.72 -2.64
C GLY A 26 -3.49 11.80 -3.74
N VAL A 27 -2.68 10.81 -3.40
CA VAL A 27 -2.17 9.80 -4.37
C VAL A 27 -3.33 9.00 -4.95
N MET A 28 -4.30 8.59 -4.12
CA MET A 28 -5.48 7.86 -4.59
C MET A 28 -6.23 8.66 -5.66
N HIS A 29 -6.51 9.94 -5.41
CA HIS A 29 -7.21 10.79 -6.36
C HIS A 29 -6.40 11.03 -7.64
N THR A 30 -5.10 11.25 -7.51
CA THR A 30 -4.21 11.43 -8.66
C THR A 30 -4.18 10.16 -9.53
N ALA A 31 -4.07 8.99 -8.91
CA ALA A 31 -4.11 7.71 -9.62
C ALA A 31 -5.44 7.53 -10.36
N GLY A 32 -6.54 7.90 -9.72
CA GLY A 32 -7.87 7.84 -10.35
C GLY A 32 -7.97 8.76 -11.56
N CYS A 33 -7.47 10.00 -11.45
CA CYS A 33 -7.46 10.95 -12.55
C CYS A 33 -6.64 10.44 -13.74
N LEU A 34 -5.46 9.87 -13.47
CA LEU A 34 -4.61 9.30 -14.51
C LEU A 34 -5.28 8.10 -15.18
N ALA A 35 -5.94 7.24 -14.41
CA ALA A 35 -6.69 6.10 -14.95
C ALA A 35 -7.78 6.55 -15.90
N MET A 36 -8.54 7.57 -15.55
CA MET A 36 -9.58 8.13 -16.42
C MET A 36 -8.99 8.75 -17.69
N ARG A 37 -7.85 9.44 -17.55
CA ARG A 37 -7.19 10.10 -18.69
C ARG A 37 -6.68 9.09 -19.72
N TYR A 38 -6.16 7.95 -19.27
CA TYR A 38 -5.50 6.97 -20.13
C TYR A 38 -6.31 5.69 -20.36
N GLY A 39 -7.56 5.65 -19.89
CA GLY A 39 -8.44 4.51 -20.10
C GLY A 39 -8.10 3.25 -19.29
N ALA A 40 -7.38 3.41 -18.18
CA ALA A 40 -7.07 2.32 -17.28
C ALA A 40 -8.25 2.06 -16.32
N ASN A 41 -8.22 0.93 -15.61
CA ASN A 41 -9.28 0.58 -14.67
C ASN A 41 -9.27 1.52 -13.47
N LEU A 42 -10.31 2.33 -13.35
CA LEU A 42 -10.42 3.37 -12.31
C LEU A 42 -10.39 2.76 -10.91
N GLU A 43 -11.16 1.72 -10.67
CA GLU A 43 -11.25 1.11 -9.34
C GLU A 43 -9.93 0.49 -8.89
N GLN A 44 -9.22 -0.17 -9.80
CA GLN A 44 -7.89 -0.71 -9.52
C GLN A 44 -6.90 0.41 -9.19
N ALA A 45 -6.93 1.52 -9.94
CA ALA A 45 -6.04 2.65 -9.72
C ALA A 45 -6.30 3.31 -8.37
N LEU A 46 -7.57 3.52 -8.01
CA LEU A 46 -7.95 4.07 -6.70
C LEU A 46 -7.47 3.15 -5.57
N THR A 47 -7.68 1.85 -5.71
CA THR A 47 -7.29 0.87 -4.70
C THR A 47 -5.77 0.83 -4.52
N ALA A 48 -5.01 0.77 -5.61
CA ALA A 48 -3.55 0.76 -5.55
C ALA A 48 -3.01 2.04 -4.88
N GLY A 49 -3.55 3.20 -5.25
CA GLY A 49 -3.17 4.48 -4.66
C GLY A 49 -3.47 4.55 -3.17
N LEU A 50 -4.64 4.05 -2.77
CA LEU A 50 -5.05 4.03 -1.37
C LEU A 50 -4.16 3.12 -0.51
N LEU A 51 -3.73 1.99 -1.05
CA LEU A 51 -2.99 0.99 -0.28
C LEU A 51 -1.47 1.06 -0.44
N HIS A 52 -0.95 1.94 -1.31
CA HIS A 52 0.48 1.94 -1.62
C HIS A 52 1.38 2.15 -0.39
N ASP A 53 0.95 2.95 0.57
CA ASP A 53 1.70 3.27 1.79
C ASP A 53 1.07 2.67 3.05
N CYS A 54 0.22 1.65 2.94
CA CYS A 54 -0.53 1.14 4.10
C CYS A 54 0.37 0.54 5.20
N ALA A 55 1.62 0.22 4.90
CA ALA A 55 2.60 -0.24 5.88
C ALA A 55 3.66 0.81 6.23
N LYS A 56 3.52 2.05 5.74
CA LYS A 56 4.55 3.09 5.88
C LYS A 56 4.85 3.44 7.34
N CYS A 57 3.84 3.46 8.18
CA CYS A 57 3.97 3.89 9.58
C CYS A 57 4.34 2.76 10.55
N VAL A 58 4.56 1.55 10.04
CA VAL A 58 5.07 0.44 10.88
C VAL A 58 6.53 0.77 11.26
N PRO A 59 6.91 0.66 12.55
CA PRO A 59 8.30 0.91 12.95
C PRO A 59 9.31 0.01 12.23
N ALA A 60 10.52 0.52 12.03
CA ALA A 60 11.56 -0.17 11.23
C ALA A 60 11.87 -1.59 11.73
N ASP A 61 12.03 -1.76 13.04
CA ASP A 61 12.32 -3.06 13.64
C ASP A 61 11.14 -4.03 13.48
N GLU A 62 9.92 -3.53 13.56
CA GLU A 62 8.72 -4.34 13.33
C GLU A 62 8.57 -4.74 11.86
N LYS A 63 8.96 -3.86 10.93
CA LYS A 63 8.96 -4.21 9.51
C LYS A 63 9.84 -5.42 9.24
N ILE A 64 11.05 -5.44 9.81
CA ILE A 64 11.98 -6.57 9.66
C ILE A 64 11.36 -7.83 10.26
N LYS A 65 10.85 -7.75 11.50
CA LYS A 65 10.25 -8.90 12.19
C LYS A 65 9.06 -9.47 11.43
N LEU A 66 8.18 -8.61 10.93
CA LEU A 66 7.01 -9.06 10.18
C LEU A 66 7.40 -9.72 8.87
N CYS A 67 8.39 -9.18 8.17
CA CYS A 67 8.87 -9.79 6.93
C CYS A 67 9.51 -11.16 7.21
N GLU A 68 10.36 -11.26 8.22
CA GLU A 68 10.98 -12.54 8.60
C GLU A 68 9.94 -13.57 9.01
N LYS A 69 8.98 -13.19 9.84
CA LYS A 69 7.91 -14.07 10.31
C LYS A 69 7.06 -14.62 9.16
N ASN A 70 6.84 -13.81 8.13
CA ASN A 70 5.96 -14.18 7.02
C ASN A 70 6.71 -14.63 5.78
N HIS A 71 8.01 -14.93 5.93
CA HIS A 71 8.87 -15.42 4.85
C HIS A 71 8.96 -14.47 3.65
N ILE A 72 8.92 -13.17 3.91
CA ILE A 72 9.14 -12.14 2.90
C ILE A 72 10.66 -11.90 2.83
N GLU A 73 11.23 -12.09 1.65
CA GLU A 73 12.67 -11.93 1.44
C GLU A 73 13.12 -10.50 1.69
N ILE A 74 14.20 -10.32 2.45
CA ILE A 74 14.80 -9.02 2.76
C ILE A 74 16.21 -8.98 2.16
N SER A 75 16.45 -7.99 1.28
CA SER A 75 17.79 -7.81 0.70
C SER A 75 18.73 -7.11 1.69
N ASP A 76 20.03 -7.13 1.39
CA ASP A 76 21.03 -6.43 2.21
C ASP A 76 20.73 -4.93 2.29
N ALA A 77 20.33 -4.33 1.17
CA ALA A 77 19.96 -2.90 1.12
C ALA A 77 18.76 -2.61 2.04
N GLU A 78 17.78 -3.52 2.08
CA GLU A 78 16.59 -3.37 2.91
C GLU A 78 16.92 -3.55 4.39
N TYR A 79 17.85 -4.42 4.75
CA TYR A 79 18.32 -4.52 6.13
C TYR A 79 19.02 -3.23 6.57
N LYS A 80 19.75 -2.57 5.68
CA LYS A 80 20.42 -1.30 5.97
C LYS A 80 19.45 -0.13 6.01
N ASN A 81 18.35 -0.21 5.24
CA ASN A 81 17.32 0.81 5.20
C ASN A 81 15.95 0.16 5.24
N PRO A 82 15.48 -0.25 6.44
CA PRO A 82 14.21 -0.96 6.59
C PRO A 82 12.98 -0.19 6.10
N GLY A 83 13.09 1.13 5.95
CA GLY A 83 12.03 1.94 5.35
C GLY A 83 11.63 1.45 3.97
N LEU A 84 12.55 0.85 3.22
CA LEU A 84 12.26 0.31 1.89
C LEU A 84 11.30 -0.88 1.93
N LEU A 85 11.17 -1.55 3.07
CA LEU A 85 10.29 -2.70 3.23
C LEU A 85 8.80 -2.33 3.22
N HIS A 86 8.46 -1.05 3.34
CA HIS A 86 7.04 -0.66 3.38
C HIS A 86 6.29 -1.07 2.10
N ALA A 87 6.96 -1.16 0.97
CA ALA A 87 6.33 -1.58 -0.29
C ALA A 87 5.98 -3.08 -0.27
N LYS A 88 6.94 -3.94 0.07
CA LYS A 88 6.72 -5.38 0.17
C LYS A 88 5.71 -5.72 1.26
N LEU A 89 5.87 -5.11 2.42
CA LEU A 89 4.99 -5.32 3.55
C LEU A 89 3.60 -4.76 3.26
N GLY A 90 3.51 -3.64 2.54
CA GLY A 90 2.25 -3.06 2.09
C GLY A 90 1.48 -4.00 1.17
N ALA A 91 2.15 -4.63 0.21
CA ALA A 91 1.52 -5.64 -0.65
C ALA A 91 1.02 -6.83 0.18
N PHE A 92 1.82 -7.29 1.14
CA PHE A 92 1.41 -8.35 2.06
C PHE A 92 0.17 -7.96 2.87
N PHE A 93 0.13 -6.75 3.44
CA PHE A 93 -1.04 -6.24 4.17
C PHE A 93 -2.26 -6.12 3.27
N ALA A 94 -2.08 -5.63 2.04
CA ALA A 94 -3.17 -5.52 1.09
C ALA A 94 -3.84 -6.87 0.86
N ARG A 95 -3.06 -7.93 0.71
CA ARG A 95 -3.57 -9.28 0.56
C ARG A 95 -4.23 -9.78 1.85
N LYS A 96 -3.57 -9.66 2.99
CA LYS A 96 -4.02 -10.27 4.26
C LYS A 96 -5.06 -9.46 5.01
N LYS A 97 -4.90 -8.13 5.07
CA LYS A 97 -5.78 -7.26 5.85
C LYS A 97 -6.92 -6.65 5.04
N TYR A 98 -6.70 -6.45 3.74
CA TYR A 98 -7.68 -5.80 2.86
C TYR A 98 -8.30 -6.74 1.84
N GLY A 99 -7.88 -8.00 1.83
CA GLY A 99 -8.46 -9.03 0.97
C GLY A 99 -8.23 -8.84 -0.52
N ILE A 100 -7.16 -8.15 -0.89
CA ILE A 100 -6.84 -7.91 -2.30
C ILE A 100 -6.24 -9.17 -2.92
N GLU A 101 -6.86 -9.68 -3.98
CA GLU A 101 -6.38 -10.84 -4.72
C GLU A 101 -5.83 -10.45 -6.10
N ASN A 102 -6.15 -9.26 -6.59
CA ASN A 102 -5.71 -8.79 -7.89
C ASN A 102 -4.20 -8.58 -7.94
N GLU A 103 -3.51 -9.40 -8.74
CA GLU A 103 -2.06 -9.37 -8.84
C GLU A 103 -1.50 -8.07 -9.40
N GLU A 104 -2.22 -7.37 -10.26
CA GLU A 104 -1.78 -6.07 -10.78
C GLU A 104 -1.74 -5.02 -9.69
N ILE A 105 -2.74 -5.00 -8.79
CA ILE A 105 -2.77 -4.10 -7.65
C ILE A 105 -1.61 -4.42 -6.71
N LEU A 106 -1.42 -5.70 -6.38
CA LEU A 106 -0.36 -6.14 -5.46
C LEU A 106 1.03 -5.78 -6.00
N ARG A 107 1.28 -6.02 -7.29
CA ARG A 107 2.55 -5.65 -7.92
C ARG A 107 2.77 -4.15 -7.94
N SER A 108 1.72 -3.37 -8.18
CA SER A 108 1.81 -1.90 -8.14
C SER A 108 2.23 -1.40 -6.76
N ILE A 109 1.69 -1.99 -5.69
CA ILE A 109 2.07 -1.63 -4.32
C ILE A 109 3.52 -2.04 -4.05
N GLU A 110 3.89 -3.28 -4.39
CA GLU A 110 5.22 -3.81 -4.13
C GLU A 110 6.32 -3.03 -4.84
N SER A 111 6.05 -2.52 -6.03
CA SER A 111 7.06 -1.87 -6.89
C SER A 111 7.05 -0.35 -6.86
N HIS A 112 6.30 0.30 -5.97
CA HIS A 112 6.18 1.76 -5.99
C HIS A 112 7.40 2.50 -5.43
N THR A 113 8.32 1.82 -4.80
CA THR A 113 9.56 2.44 -4.29
C THR A 113 10.73 2.22 -5.21
#